data_02a30dd118d68fbbc50ddda0524e9faa
#
_entry.id   02a30dd118d68fbbc50ddda0524e9faa
#
_cell.length_a   1.000
_cell.length_b   1.000
_cell.length_c   1.000
_cell.angle_alpha   90.00
_cell.angle_beta   90.00
_cell.angle_gamma   90.00
#
_symmetry.space_group_name_H-M   'P 1'
#
loop_
_entity.id
_entity.type
_entity.pdbx_description
1 polymer ?
#
loop_
_entity_poly.entity_id
_entity_poly.type
_entity_poly.pdbx_seq_one_letter_code
_entity_poly.pdbx_strand_id
1 'polypeptide(L)'
;MDNRARFDDYLEAVTTLVEGRLASVHTAVPCTIVSVDREKQTAVLQPTIKARRMKPDGSQEWVSYPPISDAPMQFPTGGGVAMTFPVRAGDECLAVVPSRSQDGWQQSGGEQQQVDLRMHDISNAFCLLGFRSNPNALKSVPDDAVQIRTDDGNTVISLKGDEVSVKASSSTHVVTPSTITSTVGSTSVKVSASRVDLGGEGGQKVMTEGGPSSIVYAKV
;
A
#
# COMPACT_ATOMS: atom_id res chain seq x y z
N MET A 1 21.70 42.81 11.93
CA MET A 1 22.43 42.01 10.95
C MET A 1 23.33 42.94 10.17
N ASP A 2 24.62 42.66 10.15
CA ASP A 2 25.60 43.50 9.42
C ASP A 2 25.41 43.25 7.92
N ASN A 3 24.93 44.25 7.17
CA ASN A 3 24.72 44.16 5.72
C ASN A 3 26.02 43.97 4.90
N ARG A 4 27.18 44.15 5.51
CA ARG A 4 28.48 44.00 4.85
C ARG A 4 28.79 42.55 4.57
N ALA A 5 28.46 41.63 5.49
CA ALA A 5 28.66 40.19 5.31
C ALA A 5 27.86 39.60 4.12
N ARG A 6 26.73 40.22 3.75
CA ARG A 6 25.87 39.76 2.66
C ARG A 6 26.36 40.08 1.25
N PHE A 7 27.19 41.09 1.10
CA PHE A 7 27.65 41.59 -0.20
C PHE A 7 29.09 41.19 -0.55
N ASP A 8 29.90 40.91 0.48
CA ASP A 8 31.32 40.60 0.29
C ASP A 8 31.64 39.09 0.33
N ASP A 9 30.69 38.23 0.70
CA ASP A 9 30.90 36.78 0.71
C ASP A 9 30.21 36.10 -0.49
N TYR A 10 30.98 35.92 -1.54
CA TYR A 10 30.56 35.19 -2.76
C TYR A 10 30.05 33.78 -2.44
N LEU A 11 30.66 33.09 -1.45
CA LEU A 11 30.26 31.74 -1.06
C LEU A 11 28.89 31.75 -0.39
N GLU A 12 28.59 32.71 0.48
CA GLU A 12 27.26 32.87 1.11
C GLU A 12 26.17 33.15 0.07
N ALA A 13 26.46 34.01 -0.91
CA ALA A 13 25.55 34.33 -2.01
C ALA A 13 25.24 33.09 -2.87
N VAL A 14 26.26 32.32 -3.24
CA VAL A 14 26.10 31.08 -4.01
C VAL A 14 25.34 30.02 -3.19
N THR A 15 25.67 29.84 -1.93
CA THR A 15 24.97 28.90 -1.02
C THR A 15 23.50 29.25 -0.92
N THR A 16 23.16 30.52 -0.70
CA THR A 16 21.77 31.00 -0.61
C THR A 16 21.00 30.75 -1.91
N LEU A 17 21.65 30.96 -3.07
CA LEU A 17 21.04 30.72 -4.38
C LEU A 17 20.77 29.22 -4.60
N VAL A 18 21.74 28.36 -4.25
CA VAL A 18 21.59 26.89 -4.35
C VAL A 18 20.50 26.39 -3.42
N GLU A 19 20.48 26.83 -2.16
CA GLU A 19 19.43 26.46 -1.19
C GLU A 19 18.05 26.92 -1.66
N GLY A 20 17.93 28.13 -2.23
CA GLY A 20 16.70 28.63 -2.79
C GLY A 20 16.19 27.78 -3.98
N ARG A 21 17.12 27.27 -4.80
CA ARG A 21 16.77 26.32 -5.89
C ARG A 21 16.39 24.95 -5.35
N LEU A 22 17.14 24.41 -4.41
CA LEU A 22 16.83 23.11 -3.78
C LEU A 22 15.48 23.13 -3.07
N ALA A 23 15.07 24.25 -2.46
CA ALA A 23 13.78 24.40 -1.82
C ALA A 23 12.58 24.27 -2.80
N SER A 24 12.80 24.46 -4.10
CA SER A 24 11.79 24.30 -5.15
C SER A 24 11.83 22.93 -5.86
N VAL A 25 12.79 22.07 -5.50
CA VAL A 25 12.93 20.72 -6.06
C VAL A 25 12.10 19.75 -5.21
N HIS A 26 10.99 19.28 -5.76
CA HIS A 26 10.17 18.25 -5.13
C HIS A 26 10.62 16.86 -5.57
N THR A 27 10.79 15.94 -4.63
CA THR A 27 11.15 14.54 -4.89
C THR A 27 10.07 13.57 -4.41
N ALA A 28 9.69 13.67 -3.14
CA ALA A 28 8.59 12.92 -2.57
C ALA A 28 8.01 13.68 -1.36
N VAL A 29 6.71 13.55 -1.15
CA VAL A 29 6.02 14.15 -0.01
C VAL A 29 4.89 13.23 0.46
N PRO A 30 4.71 13.01 1.78
CA PRO A 30 3.56 12.29 2.30
C PRO A 30 2.27 13.07 2.03
N CYS A 31 1.26 12.36 1.58
CA CYS A 31 -0.03 12.90 1.21
C CYS A 31 -1.19 12.09 1.80
N THR A 32 -2.36 12.72 1.84
CA THR A 32 -3.64 12.06 2.06
C THR A 32 -4.46 12.11 0.78
N ILE A 33 -5.11 11.02 0.42
CA ILE A 33 -5.99 10.93 -0.74
C ILE A 33 -7.29 11.69 -0.46
N VAL A 34 -7.62 12.63 -1.34
CA VAL A 34 -8.86 13.44 -1.27
C VAL A 34 -9.99 12.77 -2.03
N SER A 35 -9.70 12.27 -3.23
CA SER A 35 -10.65 11.57 -4.08
C SER A 35 -9.93 10.62 -5.03
N VAL A 36 -10.67 9.66 -5.58
CA VAL A 36 -10.15 8.60 -6.46
C VAL A 36 -11.01 8.53 -7.72
N ASP A 37 -10.37 8.58 -8.88
CA ASP A 37 -10.95 8.19 -10.16
C ASP A 37 -10.48 6.76 -10.49
N ARG A 38 -11.43 5.80 -10.39
CA ARG A 38 -11.11 4.37 -10.61
C ARG A 38 -10.97 4.00 -12.09
N GLU A 39 -11.63 4.73 -12.98
CA GLU A 39 -11.58 4.48 -14.42
C GLU A 39 -10.23 4.88 -14.99
N LYS A 40 -9.72 6.04 -14.54
CA LYS A 40 -8.40 6.54 -14.94
C LYS A 40 -7.25 5.99 -14.08
N GLN A 41 -7.57 5.31 -12.97
CA GLN A 41 -6.60 4.87 -11.97
C GLN A 41 -5.76 6.03 -11.43
N THR A 42 -6.40 7.18 -11.14
CA THR A 42 -5.76 8.39 -10.61
C THR A 42 -6.39 8.82 -9.29
N ALA A 43 -5.67 9.62 -8.53
CA ALA A 43 -6.15 10.21 -7.28
C ALA A 43 -5.83 11.71 -7.19
N VAL A 44 -6.64 12.43 -6.42
CA VAL A 44 -6.32 13.78 -5.96
C VAL A 44 -5.65 13.67 -4.60
N LEU A 45 -4.47 14.24 -4.45
CA LEU A 45 -3.63 14.11 -3.26
C LEU A 45 -3.48 15.46 -2.56
N GLN A 46 -3.65 15.47 -1.23
CA GLN A 46 -3.34 16.63 -0.39
C GLN A 46 -2.00 16.39 0.32
N PRO A 47 -0.95 17.17 0.00
CA PRO A 47 0.31 17.13 0.76
C PRO A 47 0.08 17.44 2.23
N THR A 48 0.67 16.64 3.12
CA THR A 48 0.49 16.78 4.57
C THR A 48 1.58 17.62 5.24
N ILE A 49 2.69 17.88 4.53
CA ILE A 49 3.74 18.78 4.99
C ILE A 49 3.46 20.17 4.42
N LYS A 50 3.37 21.18 5.30
CA LYS A 50 3.12 22.56 4.91
C LYS A 50 4.40 23.25 4.45
N ALA A 51 4.26 24.14 3.47
CA ALA A 51 5.34 25.04 3.06
C ALA A 51 5.49 26.22 4.05
N ARG A 52 6.72 26.67 4.22
CA ARG A 52 7.02 27.89 4.96
C ARG A 52 7.07 29.07 3.99
N ARG A 53 6.22 30.07 4.22
CA ARG A 53 6.20 31.31 3.44
C ARG A 53 6.62 32.50 4.30
N MET A 54 7.56 33.29 3.77
CA MET A 54 7.91 34.58 4.36
C MET A 54 6.92 35.65 3.94
N LYS A 55 6.39 36.41 4.90
CA LYS A 55 5.55 37.57 4.63
C LYS A 55 6.40 38.82 4.39
N PRO A 56 5.82 39.87 3.75
CA PRO A 56 6.54 41.14 3.54
C PRO A 56 7.04 41.81 4.83
N ASP A 57 6.39 41.58 5.96
CA ASP A 57 6.76 42.10 7.29
C ASP A 57 7.91 41.31 7.95
N GLY A 58 8.46 40.28 7.26
CA GLY A 58 9.53 39.41 7.77
C GLY A 58 9.02 38.27 8.66
N SER A 59 7.73 38.19 8.99
CA SER A 59 7.15 37.07 9.72
C SER A 59 7.02 35.81 8.81
N GLN A 60 6.92 34.65 9.45
CA GLN A 60 6.79 33.36 8.75
C GLN A 60 5.39 32.79 8.97
N GLU A 61 4.83 32.18 7.92
CA GLU A 61 3.59 31.41 8.04
C GLU A 61 3.72 30.03 7.39
N TRP A 62 2.95 29.06 7.91
CA TRP A 62 2.84 27.72 7.35
C TRP A 62 1.62 27.65 6.43
N VAL A 63 1.85 27.38 5.15
CA VAL A 63 0.81 27.35 4.12
C VAL A 63 0.68 25.93 3.59
N SER A 64 -0.55 25.44 3.47
CA SER A 64 -0.81 24.16 2.81
C SER A 64 -0.54 24.27 1.31
N TYR A 65 0.07 23.23 0.75
CA TYR A 65 0.15 23.09 -0.70
C TYR A 65 -1.26 22.93 -1.30
N PRO A 66 -1.48 23.39 -2.53
CA PRO A 66 -2.69 23.02 -3.25
C PRO A 66 -2.77 21.50 -3.45
N PRO A 67 -3.97 20.93 -3.59
CA PRO A 67 -4.11 19.52 -3.93
C PRO A 67 -3.46 19.22 -5.28
N ILE A 68 -2.84 18.04 -5.39
CA ILE A 68 -2.27 17.50 -6.62
C ILE A 68 -3.37 16.70 -7.32
N SER A 69 -3.76 17.11 -8.53
CA SER A 69 -4.80 16.45 -9.31
C SER A 69 -4.21 15.35 -10.21
N ASP A 70 -5.06 14.37 -10.55
CA ASP A 70 -4.79 13.31 -11.53
C ASP A 70 -3.49 12.52 -11.34
N ALA A 71 -3.04 12.35 -10.09
CA ALA A 71 -1.85 11.56 -9.77
C ALA A 71 -2.09 10.07 -10.05
N PRO A 72 -1.36 9.42 -11.00
CA PRO A 72 -1.52 8.00 -11.27
C PRO A 72 -1.21 7.16 -10.03
N MET A 73 -2.13 6.24 -9.68
CA MET A 73 -1.97 5.34 -8.53
C MET A 73 -1.19 4.09 -8.92
N GLN A 74 -0.20 3.75 -8.11
CA GLN A 74 0.57 2.52 -8.28
C GLN A 74 -0.17 1.35 -7.64
N PHE A 75 -0.47 0.32 -8.46
CA PHE A 75 -0.80 -1.03 -8.02
C PHE A 75 0.32 -1.98 -8.43
N PRO A 76 0.77 -2.91 -7.57
CA PRO A 76 1.73 -3.94 -7.98
C PRO A 76 1.17 -4.74 -9.15
N THR A 77 1.85 -4.71 -10.30
CA THR A 77 1.39 -5.34 -11.53
C THR A 77 2.57 -5.85 -12.35
N GLY A 78 2.35 -6.93 -13.08
CA GLY A 78 3.33 -7.52 -13.98
C GLY A 78 2.80 -8.80 -14.63
N GLY A 79 3.27 -9.14 -15.85
CA GLY A 79 2.91 -10.40 -16.51
C GLY A 79 1.41 -10.58 -16.77
N GLY A 80 0.64 -9.51 -16.88
CA GLY A 80 -0.81 -9.56 -17.08
C GLY A 80 -1.64 -9.78 -15.81
N VAL A 81 -1.03 -9.73 -14.62
CA VAL A 81 -1.71 -9.81 -13.31
C VAL A 81 -1.47 -8.54 -12.50
N ALA A 82 -2.42 -8.19 -11.64
CA ALA A 82 -2.34 -7.02 -10.78
C ALA A 82 -2.89 -7.32 -9.38
N MET A 83 -2.31 -6.68 -8.36
CA MET A 83 -2.87 -6.62 -7.01
C MET A 83 -3.51 -5.25 -6.82
N THR A 84 -4.83 -5.21 -6.64
CA THR A 84 -5.60 -3.98 -6.49
C THR A 84 -6.11 -3.81 -5.07
N PHE A 85 -6.24 -2.55 -4.63
CA PHE A 85 -6.76 -2.19 -3.31
C PHE A 85 -8.01 -1.32 -3.45
N PRO A 86 -8.97 -1.41 -2.52
CA PRO A 86 -10.15 -0.55 -2.50
C PRO A 86 -9.80 0.84 -1.92
N VAL A 87 -8.91 1.56 -2.60
CA VAL A 87 -8.42 2.90 -2.19
C VAL A 87 -9.57 3.87 -1.96
N ARG A 88 -9.49 4.66 -0.88
CA ARG A 88 -10.53 5.59 -0.43
C ARG A 88 -9.95 6.97 -0.10
N ALA A 89 -10.83 7.96 -0.07
CA ALA A 89 -10.51 9.25 0.54
C ALA A 89 -10.15 9.06 2.03
N GLY A 90 -9.09 9.72 2.47
CA GLY A 90 -8.51 9.58 3.80
C GLY A 90 -7.34 8.60 3.89
N ASP A 91 -7.12 7.74 2.90
CA ASP A 91 -5.94 6.86 2.87
C ASP A 91 -4.66 7.69 2.72
N GLU A 92 -3.61 7.27 3.42
CA GLU A 92 -2.29 7.89 3.34
C GLU A 92 -1.48 7.27 2.19
N CYS A 93 -0.66 8.10 1.55
CA CYS A 93 0.19 7.69 0.43
C CYS A 93 1.46 8.53 0.38
N LEU A 94 2.40 8.13 -0.48
CA LEU A 94 3.56 8.93 -0.83
C LEU A 94 3.38 9.46 -2.25
N ALA A 95 3.37 10.77 -2.43
CA ALA A 95 3.50 11.40 -3.73
C ALA A 95 4.97 11.41 -4.14
N VAL A 96 5.30 10.76 -5.25
CA VAL A 96 6.66 10.73 -5.82
C VAL A 96 6.69 11.58 -7.07
N VAL A 97 7.57 12.57 -7.09
CA VAL A 97 7.65 13.58 -8.14
C VAL A 97 8.72 13.19 -9.15
N PRO A 98 8.37 13.00 -10.44
CA PRO A 98 9.32 12.65 -11.47
C PRO A 98 10.24 13.83 -11.84
N SER A 99 11.40 13.51 -12.40
CA SER A 99 12.37 14.51 -12.82
C SER A 99 11.91 15.35 -14.02
N ARG A 100 10.90 14.88 -14.76
CA ARG A 100 10.34 15.53 -15.96
C ARG A 100 8.82 15.40 -15.96
N SER A 101 8.12 16.26 -16.73
CA SER A 101 6.69 16.14 -16.93
C SER A 101 6.33 14.77 -17.52
N GLN A 102 5.34 14.11 -16.90
CA GLN A 102 4.82 12.80 -17.29
C GLN A 102 3.53 12.88 -18.13
N ASP A 103 2.99 14.07 -18.38
CA ASP A 103 1.67 14.27 -18.97
C ASP A 103 1.50 13.52 -20.31
N GLY A 104 2.53 13.57 -21.18
CA GLY A 104 2.50 12.85 -22.44
C GLY A 104 2.46 11.33 -22.29
N TRP A 105 3.24 10.80 -21.36
CA TRP A 105 3.22 9.37 -21.04
C TRP A 105 1.90 8.95 -20.40
N GLN A 106 1.36 9.72 -19.49
CA GLN A 106 0.09 9.41 -18.83
C GLN A 106 -1.08 9.32 -19.80
N GLN A 107 -1.08 10.17 -20.84
CA GLN A 107 -2.14 10.19 -21.84
C GLN A 107 -2.01 9.10 -22.90
N SER A 108 -0.78 8.79 -23.33
CA SER A 108 -0.54 8.00 -24.54
C SER A 108 0.25 6.71 -24.31
N GLY A 109 0.90 6.57 -23.15
CA GLY A 109 1.82 5.46 -22.88
C GLY A 109 3.07 5.50 -23.78
N GLY A 110 3.94 4.49 -23.63
CA GLY A 110 5.14 4.33 -24.42
C GLY A 110 6.16 5.46 -24.27
N GLU A 111 7.08 5.56 -25.23
CA GLU A 111 8.08 6.64 -25.29
C GLU A 111 7.44 7.93 -25.84
N GLN A 112 7.51 9.01 -25.08
CA GLN A 112 6.91 10.30 -25.42
C GLN A 112 7.92 11.44 -25.30
N GLN A 113 7.71 12.48 -26.09
CA GLN A 113 8.41 13.74 -25.92
C GLN A 113 7.88 14.47 -24.67
N GLN A 114 8.75 15.22 -24.02
CA GLN A 114 8.37 16.06 -22.87
C GLN A 114 7.42 17.17 -23.36
N VAL A 115 6.21 17.24 -22.79
CA VAL A 115 5.17 18.21 -23.18
C VAL A 115 5.52 19.61 -22.68
N ASP A 116 6.09 19.72 -21.48
CA ASP A 116 6.58 20.98 -20.93
C ASP A 116 7.95 20.80 -20.25
N LEU A 117 8.64 21.93 -19.95
CA LEU A 117 9.99 21.92 -19.40
C LEU A 117 10.04 21.87 -17.86
N ARG A 118 8.92 21.67 -17.19
CA ARG A 118 8.89 21.53 -15.72
C ARG A 118 9.74 20.35 -15.27
N MET A 119 10.46 20.58 -14.19
CA MET A 119 11.35 19.59 -13.56
C MET A 119 11.03 19.53 -12.08
N HIS A 120 10.88 18.32 -11.52
CA HIS A 120 10.62 18.13 -10.11
C HIS A 120 9.41 18.94 -9.60
N ASP A 121 8.40 19.09 -10.47
CA ASP A 121 7.20 19.86 -10.17
C ASP A 121 6.18 18.96 -9.46
N ILE A 122 5.72 19.40 -8.31
CA ILE A 122 4.80 18.64 -7.45
C ILE A 122 3.49 18.25 -8.17
N SER A 123 3.08 19.03 -9.19
CA SER A 123 1.85 18.74 -9.94
C SER A 123 1.93 17.48 -10.80
N ASN A 124 3.14 16.95 -11.06
CA ASN A 124 3.37 15.75 -11.86
C ASN A 124 3.56 14.48 -11.02
N ALA A 125 3.16 14.47 -9.75
CA ALA A 125 3.43 13.36 -8.85
C ALA A 125 2.67 12.08 -9.19
N PHE A 126 3.31 10.92 -8.92
CA PHE A 126 2.67 9.61 -8.82
C PHE A 126 2.21 9.35 -7.39
N CYS A 127 1.14 8.60 -7.22
CA CYS A 127 0.62 8.15 -5.93
C CYS A 127 1.11 6.73 -5.62
N LEU A 128 2.05 6.60 -4.68
CA LEU A 128 2.47 5.31 -4.14
C LEU A 128 1.67 4.98 -2.88
N LEU A 129 0.91 3.90 -2.94
CA LEU A 129 0.09 3.42 -1.82
C LEU A 129 0.92 2.70 -0.76
N GLY A 130 0.37 2.56 0.45
CA GLY A 130 0.93 1.71 1.51
C GLY A 130 1.82 2.42 2.53
N PHE A 131 2.14 3.69 2.35
CA PHE A 131 2.81 4.49 3.38
C PHE A 131 1.81 4.93 4.44
N ARG A 132 2.19 4.78 5.72
CA ARG A 132 1.33 5.10 6.85
C ARG A 132 2.09 5.89 7.91
N SER A 133 1.45 6.89 8.49
CA SER A 133 1.96 7.59 9.68
C SER A 133 1.86 6.70 10.93
N ASN A 134 2.61 7.02 11.98
CA ASN A 134 2.60 6.26 13.22
C ASN A 134 1.19 6.06 13.82
N PRO A 135 0.29 7.07 13.84
CA PRO A 135 -1.08 6.86 14.32
C PRO A 135 -1.88 5.82 13.52
N ASN A 136 -1.57 5.69 12.22
CA ASN A 136 -2.25 4.80 11.27
C ASN A 136 -1.43 3.54 10.95
N ALA A 137 -0.35 3.29 11.68
CA ALA A 137 0.51 2.14 11.46
C ALA A 137 -0.28 0.84 11.58
N LEU A 138 0.00 -0.11 10.67
CA LEU A 138 -0.60 -1.43 10.70
C LEU A 138 -0.19 -2.17 11.98
N LYS A 139 -1.20 -2.63 12.75
CA LYS A 139 -0.97 -3.32 14.01
C LYS A 139 -0.72 -4.82 13.79
N SER A 140 0.03 -5.43 14.70
CA SER A 140 0.24 -6.88 14.73
C SER A 140 0.75 -7.43 13.40
N VAL A 141 1.76 -6.76 12.83
CA VAL A 141 2.48 -7.27 11.66
C VAL A 141 3.31 -8.46 12.14
N PRO A 142 3.15 -9.67 11.54
CA PRO A 142 3.96 -10.82 11.92
C PRO A 142 5.41 -10.64 11.47
N ASP A 143 6.33 -11.22 12.22
CA ASP A 143 7.76 -11.25 11.92
C ASP A 143 8.19 -12.51 11.13
N ASP A 144 7.30 -13.48 10.99
CA ASP A 144 7.57 -14.82 10.44
C ASP A 144 6.61 -15.24 9.31
N ALA A 145 5.75 -14.36 8.83
CA ALA A 145 4.77 -14.67 7.79
C ALA A 145 4.53 -13.51 6.81
N VAL A 146 4.30 -13.86 5.55
CA VAL A 146 3.75 -12.94 4.55
C VAL A 146 2.23 -12.99 4.63
N GLN A 147 1.58 -11.83 4.69
CA GLN A 147 0.12 -11.75 4.81
C GLN A 147 -0.49 -10.77 3.79
N ILE A 148 -1.66 -11.16 3.25
CA ILE A 148 -2.62 -10.24 2.65
C ILE A 148 -3.81 -10.22 3.61
N ARG A 149 -4.12 -9.06 4.19
CA ARG A 149 -5.10 -9.00 5.28
C ARG A 149 -5.86 -7.68 5.34
N THR A 150 -7.01 -7.70 5.98
CA THR A 150 -7.69 -6.48 6.44
C THR A 150 -6.93 -5.86 7.61
N ASP A 151 -7.09 -4.55 7.82
CA ASP A 151 -6.40 -3.81 8.89
C ASP A 151 -6.72 -4.34 10.29
N ASP A 152 -7.95 -4.82 10.51
CA ASP A 152 -8.40 -5.42 11.75
C ASP A 152 -7.92 -6.88 11.94
N GLY A 153 -7.29 -7.48 10.91
CA GLY A 153 -6.82 -8.87 10.95
C GLY A 153 -7.91 -9.93 10.99
N ASN A 154 -9.17 -9.58 10.72
CA ASN A 154 -10.28 -10.54 10.73
C ASN A 154 -10.29 -11.42 9.47
N THR A 155 -9.79 -10.89 8.35
CA THR A 155 -9.62 -11.65 7.11
C THR A 155 -8.15 -11.64 6.71
N VAL A 156 -7.56 -12.83 6.56
CA VAL A 156 -6.12 -13.00 6.34
C VAL A 156 -5.86 -14.16 5.39
N ILE A 157 -5.00 -13.94 4.41
CA ILE A 157 -4.29 -14.99 3.68
C ILE A 157 -2.85 -14.95 4.18
N SER A 158 -2.32 -16.06 4.71
CA SER A 158 -1.01 -16.12 5.33
C SER A 158 -0.15 -17.22 4.71
N LEU A 159 1.12 -16.90 4.50
CA LEU A 159 2.16 -17.84 4.09
C LEU A 159 3.27 -17.81 5.15
N LYS A 160 3.44 -18.90 5.88
CA LYS A 160 4.37 -19.00 6.99
C LYS A 160 5.07 -20.35 6.98
N GLY A 161 6.37 -20.40 6.73
CA GLY A 161 7.13 -21.65 6.68
C GLY A 161 6.42 -22.70 5.83
N ASP A 162 6.03 -23.80 6.45
CA ASP A 162 5.36 -24.93 5.80
C ASP A 162 3.82 -24.83 5.87
N GLU A 163 3.27 -23.69 6.24
CA GLU A 163 1.82 -23.48 6.37
C GLU A 163 1.31 -22.40 5.41
N VAL A 164 0.23 -22.72 4.73
CA VAL A 164 -0.62 -21.72 4.02
C VAL A 164 -1.97 -21.72 4.68
N SER A 165 -2.44 -20.54 5.09
CA SER A 165 -3.73 -20.42 5.73
C SER A 165 -4.57 -19.28 5.17
N VAL A 166 -5.89 -19.50 5.15
CA VAL A 166 -6.91 -18.50 4.85
C VAL A 166 -7.85 -18.43 6.05
N LYS A 167 -8.04 -17.25 6.59
CA LYS A 167 -8.94 -16.99 7.72
C LYS A 167 -9.97 -15.94 7.31
N ALA A 168 -11.22 -16.17 7.66
CA ALA A 168 -12.30 -15.20 7.54
C ALA A 168 -13.16 -15.28 8.81
N SER A 169 -12.91 -14.37 9.76
CA SER A 169 -13.54 -14.37 11.09
C SER A 169 -13.34 -15.71 11.83
N SER A 170 -14.40 -16.49 12.03
CA SER A 170 -14.37 -17.81 12.70
C SER A 170 -14.10 -18.99 11.75
N SER A 171 -13.99 -18.74 10.46
CA SER A 171 -13.71 -19.76 9.46
C SER A 171 -12.24 -19.77 9.09
N THR A 172 -11.64 -20.97 9.00
CA THR A 172 -10.23 -21.14 8.61
C THR A 172 -10.06 -22.28 7.60
N HIS A 173 -9.10 -22.11 6.70
CA HIS A 173 -8.59 -23.17 5.85
C HIS A 173 -7.08 -23.20 5.98
N VAL A 174 -6.53 -24.32 6.43
CA VAL A 174 -5.11 -24.47 6.74
C VAL A 174 -4.55 -25.64 5.96
N VAL A 175 -3.46 -25.40 5.25
CA VAL A 175 -2.70 -26.40 4.49
C VAL A 175 -1.31 -26.50 5.11
N THR A 176 -0.94 -27.71 5.51
CA THR A 176 0.41 -28.06 6.01
C THR A 176 0.97 -29.22 5.18
N PRO A 177 2.24 -29.61 5.31
CA PRO A 177 2.80 -30.76 4.60
C PRO A 177 2.07 -32.07 4.85
N SER A 178 1.36 -32.22 5.96
CA SER A 178 0.73 -33.47 6.36
C SER A 178 -0.80 -33.44 6.37
N THR A 179 -1.41 -32.25 6.39
CA THR A 179 -2.88 -32.12 6.53
C THR A 179 -3.44 -30.93 5.78
N ILE A 180 -4.72 -31.06 5.37
CA ILE A 180 -5.59 -29.95 4.95
C ILE A 180 -6.77 -29.93 5.89
N THR A 181 -7.01 -28.77 6.54
CA THR A 181 -8.10 -28.63 7.52
C THR A 181 -8.94 -27.40 7.17
N SER A 182 -10.26 -27.61 7.02
CA SER A 182 -11.24 -26.53 6.88
C SER A 182 -12.15 -26.52 8.11
N THR A 183 -12.25 -25.39 8.80
CA THR A 183 -13.01 -25.26 10.05
C THR A 183 -14.01 -24.11 9.95
N VAL A 184 -15.22 -24.32 10.42
CA VAL A 184 -16.24 -23.28 10.61
C VAL A 184 -16.84 -23.47 12.00
N GLY A 185 -16.59 -22.52 12.89
CA GLY A 185 -17.01 -22.64 14.30
C GLY A 185 -16.41 -23.87 14.96
N SER A 186 -17.26 -24.82 15.39
CA SER A 186 -16.86 -26.08 16.06
C SER A 186 -16.73 -27.27 15.08
N THR A 187 -17.08 -27.09 13.81
CA THR A 187 -17.12 -28.19 12.83
C THR A 187 -15.94 -28.08 11.89
N SER A 188 -15.28 -29.20 11.59
CA SER A 188 -14.14 -29.24 10.67
C SER A 188 -14.18 -30.42 9.72
N VAL A 189 -13.54 -30.23 8.56
CA VAL A 189 -13.14 -31.30 7.65
C VAL A 189 -11.63 -31.35 7.65
N LYS A 190 -11.06 -32.52 7.96
CA LYS A 190 -9.61 -32.73 7.95
C LYS A 190 -9.24 -33.87 7.03
N VAL A 191 -8.31 -33.61 6.14
CA VAL A 191 -7.72 -34.60 5.24
C VAL A 191 -6.26 -34.81 5.66
N SER A 192 -5.87 -36.06 5.84
CA SER A 192 -4.50 -36.49 6.06
C SER A 192 -4.11 -37.61 5.08
N ALA A 193 -2.89 -38.07 5.09
CA ALA A 193 -2.43 -39.13 4.20
C ALA A 193 -3.23 -40.45 4.31
N SER A 194 -3.81 -40.73 5.46
CA SER A 194 -4.49 -42.01 5.76
C SER A 194 -5.97 -41.86 6.11
N ARG A 195 -6.47 -40.62 6.28
CA ARG A 195 -7.79 -40.42 6.87
C ARG A 195 -8.43 -39.09 6.43
N VAL A 196 -9.75 -39.16 6.23
CA VAL A 196 -10.63 -37.99 6.08
C VAL A 196 -11.62 -37.97 7.22
N ASP A 197 -11.64 -36.89 7.99
CA ASP A 197 -12.55 -36.68 9.09
C ASP A 197 -13.61 -35.64 8.71
N LEU A 198 -14.88 -35.98 8.82
CA LEU A 198 -16.03 -35.11 8.57
C LEU A 198 -16.71 -34.76 9.91
N GLY A 199 -16.85 -33.47 10.20
CA GLY A 199 -17.42 -32.98 11.46
C GLY A 199 -16.45 -32.90 12.63
N GLY A 200 -15.18 -33.24 12.43
CA GLY A 200 -14.10 -33.24 13.42
C GLY A 200 -13.54 -34.63 13.67
N GLU A 201 -12.41 -34.68 14.39
CA GLU A 201 -11.75 -35.97 14.72
C GLU A 201 -12.59 -36.82 15.69
N GLY A 202 -12.37 -38.16 15.67
CA GLY A 202 -13.01 -39.11 16.58
C GLY A 202 -14.37 -39.65 16.12
N GLY A 203 -14.75 -39.40 14.88
CA GLY A 203 -15.97 -39.97 14.26
C GLY A 203 -15.88 -41.48 13.96
N GLN A 204 -17.00 -42.06 13.58
CA GLN A 204 -17.11 -43.44 13.15
C GLN A 204 -16.93 -43.58 11.65
N LYS A 205 -16.60 -44.80 11.17
CA LYS A 205 -16.47 -45.09 9.73
C LYS A 205 -17.77 -44.83 8.99
N VAL A 206 -17.69 -44.13 7.88
CA VAL A 206 -18.85 -43.92 7.01
C VAL A 206 -19.17 -45.23 6.28
N MET A 207 -20.43 -45.61 6.30
CA MET A 207 -20.92 -46.81 5.58
C MET A 207 -21.08 -46.52 4.11
N THR A 208 -20.59 -47.41 3.27
CA THR A 208 -20.75 -47.40 1.83
C THR A 208 -21.47 -48.69 1.39
N GLU A 209 -21.89 -48.82 0.15
CA GLU A 209 -22.48 -50.03 -0.41
C GLU A 209 -21.57 -51.26 -0.26
N GLY A 210 -20.25 -51.07 -0.28
CA GLY A 210 -19.24 -52.11 -0.09
C GLY A 210 -18.84 -52.37 1.35
N GLY A 211 -19.49 -51.72 2.35
CA GLY A 211 -19.20 -51.85 3.77
C GLY A 211 -18.56 -50.58 4.38
N PRO A 212 -18.01 -50.65 5.60
CA PRO A 212 -17.42 -49.52 6.28
C PRO A 212 -16.20 -48.96 5.53
N SER A 213 -16.15 -47.66 5.27
CA SER A 213 -15.00 -46.99 4.65
C SER A 213 -13.73 -47.24 5.47
N SER A 214 -12.61 -47.47 4.75
CA SER A 214 -11.29 -47.61 5.40
C SER A 214 -10.66 -46.24 5.76
N ILE A 215 -11.09 -45.16 5.10
CA ILE A 215 -10.43 -43.86 5.18
C ILE A 215 -11.34 -42.69 5.55
N VAL A 216 -12.67 -42.83 5.41
CA VAL A 216 -13.63 -41.74 5.70
C VAL A 216 -14.35 -41.99 7.00
N TYR A 217 -14.31 -41.01 7.89
CA TYR A 217 -14.93 -41.02 9.19
C TYR A 217 -15.84 -39.80 9.36
N ALA A 218 -16.98 -39.98 10.02
CA ALA A 218 -17.89 -38.86 10.29
C ALA A 218 -18.25 -38.85 11.81
N LYS A 219 -18.31 -37.63 12.33
CA LYS A 219 -18.80 -37.35 13.68
C LYS A 219 -20.25 -36.91 13.61
N VAL A 220 -21.10 -37.54 14.41
CA VAL A 220 -22.52 -37.23 14.55
C VAL A 220 -22.72 -36.33 15.77
#